data_9f6b671b6691d659d3c46aad116261d5
#
_entry.id   9f6b671b6691d659d3c46aad116261d5
#
_cell.length_a   1.000
_cell.length_b   1.000
_cell.length_c   1.000
_cell.angle_alpha   90.00
_cell.angle_beta   90.00
_cell.angle_gamma   90.00
#
_symmetry.space_group_name_H-M   'P 1'
#
loop_
_entity.id
_entity.type
_entity.pdbx_description
1 polymer ?
#
loop_
_entity_poly.entity_id
_entity_poly.type
_entity_poly.pdbx_seq_one_letter_code
_entity_poly.pdbx_strand_id
1 'polypeptide(L)'
;MSRDRCDTLQSNPLKREFKMKLLRLLFLVVAAIKIASAQTQPATSAPAQPDSNATLNYIHGTWGTLTRSMIDCHSLVDIKVSEDPVLYMPAEEAAPPDVQALEEKCHVKIKSLPRRIDRIGAMNPSELPTQGLLYLPNPYIVPGGRFNEMYGWDSYFIILGLEADHREALAKGMVENFFYEIEHYGGVLNANRTYYLTRSQPPFLTSMIRAVYENPASFPATPAGRAAAREWLAHAYALAQKDYSTWTRPEHRAGATGLARYFDYGRGPVPEMADSDTYYSDVIRWIVSHPHQGADGFLVKGPEQPTSAEDARLKQTSCDVNIGVVCMHAWFGGYRLSADFYLGDRAMRESGFDPSFRWKPFDGETHHYAPVCLNSLLYRYERDLEHFALLLGKPGEAQRWGRRAQARSAAVQRYLWQPKNGVFGDYDFIRHQPSTYAYISSLYPLWAGVATRAQAAQIESKLNLFERPGGLSMSNFNSGMQWDEPFGWAPTNWIAVEGLDESGFRADAQRLARKWDDTVDNGFAHDGTIREKYNVVEGNANVHVSAGYTGNEVGFGWTNGVYLKMRQIIAETTPPSTP
;
A
#
# COMPACT_ATOMS: atom_id res chain seq x y z
N MET A 1 -68.50 -4.85 29.47
CA MET A 1 -68.91 -3.45 29.54
C MET A 1 -67.84 -2.65 28.86
N SER A 2 -67.93 -2.02 27.81
CA SER A 2 -68.73 -1.21 26.90
C SER A 2 -67.78 -0.81 25.78
N ARG A 3 -67.89 -1.22 24.49
CA ARG A 3 -68.53 -0.49 23.37
C ARG A 3 -68.11 0.99 23.32
N ASP A 4 -67.69 1.61 22.28
CA ASP A 4 -67.92 1.69 20.82
C ASP A 4 -66.97 2.84 20.33
N ARG A 5 -66.68 3.16 19.14
CA ARG A 5 -67.30 3.08 17.80
C ARG A 5 -66.27 3.48 16.73
N CYS A 6 -66.42 2.85 15.60
CA CYS A 6 -65.87 3.23 14.31
C CYS A 6 -66.62 4.45 13.76
N ASP A 7 -65.92 5.46 13.23
CA ASP A 7 -66.50 6.47 12.35
C ASP A 7 -65.73 6.57 11.05
N THR A 8 -66.42 6.05 10.00
CA THR A 8 -66.02 6.18 8.60
C THR A 8 -66.43 7.54 8.06
N LEU A 9 -65.45 8.36 7.67
CA LEU A 9 -65.71 9.57 6.89
C LEU A 9 -65.54 9.26 5.40
N GLN A 10 -66.65 9.11 4.71
CA GLN A 10 -66.74 9.10 3.25
C GLN A 10 -66.33 10.43 2.68
N SER A 11 -65.26 10.44 1.85
CA SER A 11 -64.79 11.61 1.13
C SER A 11 -65.60 11.80 -0.17
N ASN A 12 -66.23 12.94 -0.30
CA ASN A 12 -67.06 13.39 -1.41
C ASN A 12 -66.29 13.48 -2.74
N PRO A 13 -66.72 12.79 -3.82
CA PRO A 13 -65.96 12.71 -5.09
C PRO A 13 -65.83 14.06 -5.82
N LEU A 14 -66.69 15.02 -5.58
CA LEU A 14 -66.64 16.35 -6.22
C LEU A 14 -65.46 17.24 -5.77
N LYS A 15 -64.89 16.99 -4.58
CA LYS A 15 -63.67 17.71 -4.11
C LYS A 15 -62.37 17.19 -4.72
N ARG A 16 -62.35 15.98 -5.25
CA ARG A 16 -61.17 15.37 -5.88
C ARG A 16 -60.95 15.88 -7.32
N GLU A 17 -62.01 16.14 -8.06
CA GLU A 17 -61.90 16.67 -9.42
C GLU A 17 -61.45 18.14 -9.47
N PHE A 18 -61.88 18.94 -8.50
CA PHE A 18 -61.51 20.34 -8.42
C PHE A 18 -60.02 20.52 -8.05
N LYS A 19 -59.47 19.67 -7.15
CA LYS A 19 -58.05 19.67 -6.82
C LYS A 19 -57.16 19.20 -7.98
N MET A 20 -57.60 18.24 -8.78
CA MET A 20 -56.83 17.76 -9.94
C MET A 20 -56.81 18.77 -11.10
N LYS A 21 -57.91 19.52 -11.31
CA LYS A 21 -57.94 20.59 -12.32
C LYS A 21 -57.06 21.78 -11.90
N LEU A 22 -57.03 22.14 -10.62
CA LEU A 22 -56.19 23.21 -10.12
C LEU A 22 -54.69 22.84 -10.18
N LEU A 23 -54.33 21.56 -9.90
CA LEU A 23 -52.95 21.06 -9.99
C LEU A 23 -52.45 21.01 -11.45
N ARG A 24 -53.34 20.68 -12.42
CA ARG A 24 -52.99 20.71 -13.86
C ARG A 24 -52.81 22.14 -14.40
N LEU A 25 -53.53 23.12 -13.89
CA LEU A 25 -53.37 24.53 -14.28
C LEU A 25 -52.05 25.09 -13.69
N LEU A 26 -51.68 24.70 -12.45
CA LEU A 26 -50.41 25.10 -11.83
C LEU A 26 -49.18 24.51 -12.56
N PHE A 27 -49.26 23.28 -13.05
CA PHE A 27 -48.19 22.65 -13.83
C PHE A 27 -48.02 23.28 -15.22
N LEU A 28 -49.08 23.74 -15.85
CA LEU A 28 -49.02 24.43 -17.15
C LEU A 28 -48.46 25.86 -17.02
N VAL A 29 -48.75 26.57 -15.94
CA VAL A 29 -48.17 27.92 -15.69
C VAL A 29 -46.70 27.82 -15.30
N VAL A 30 -46.26 26.81 -14.55
CA VAL A 30 -44.86 26.59 -14.21
C VAL A 30 -44.05 26.14 -15.44
N ALA A 31 -44.66 25.37 -16.37
CA ALA A 31 -44.01 25.00 -17.63
C ALA A 31 -43.86 26.20 -18.60
N ALA A 32 -44.88 27.12 -18.65
CA ALA A 32 -44.81 28.30 -19.48
C ALA A 32 -43.78 29.34 -18.96
N ILE A 33 -43.59 29.45 -17.67
CA ILE A 33 -42.56 30.35 -17.07
C ILE A 33 -41.15 29.81 -17.31
N LYS A 34 -40.95 28.47 -17.44
CA LYS A 34 -39.64 27.88 -17.79
C LYS A 34 -39.26 28.02 -19.27
N ILE A 35 -40.17 28.30 -20.16
CA ILE A 35 -39.89 28.48 -21.60
C ILE A 35 -39.57 29.94 -21.93
N ALA A 36 -39.93 30.92 -21.10
CA ALA A 36 -39.68 32.33 -21.31
C ALA A 36 -38.37 32.87 -20.71
N SER A 37 -37.59 32.02 -20.02
CA SER A 37 -36.27 32.40 -19.45
C SER A 37 -35.09 31.64 -20.07
N ALA A 38 -35.23 31.19 -21.30
CA ALA A 38 -34.06 30.77 -22.10
C ALA A 38 -33.31 32.00 -22.60
N GLN A 39 -32.83 32.84 -21.65
CA GLN A 39 -31.75 33.75 -21.91
C GLN A 39 -30.46 32.93 -21.98
N THR A 40 -29.75 33.09 -23.09
CA THR A 40 -28.40 32.64 -23.36
C THR A 40 -27.56 32.55 -22.08
N GLN A 41 -27.35 31.32 -21.55
CA GLN A 41 -26.23 31.09 -20.68
C GLN A 41 -24.96 31.43 -21.50
N PRO A 42 -24.02 32.22 -20.97
CA PRO A 42 -22.72 32.31 -21.58
C PRO A 42 -22.16 30.90 -21.67
N ALA A 43 -21.58 30.56 -22.81
CA ALA A 43 -20.89 29.30 -23.00
C ALA A 43 -20.03 29.06 -21.76
N THR A 44 -20.29 27.94 -21.05
CA THR A 44 -19.43 27.51 -19.97
C THR A 44 -18.04 27.39 -20.55
N SER A 45 -17.18 28.32 -20.17
CA SER A 45 -15.74 28.20 -20.45
C SER A 45 -15.36 26.77 -20.07
N ALA A 46 -14.64 26.09 -20.96
CA ALA A 46 -14.03 24.79 -20.61
C ALA A 46 -13.41 24.94 -19.21
N PRO A 47 -13.56 23.96 -18.32
CA PRO A 47 -12.97 24.06 -17.00
C PRO A 47 -11.51 24.45 -17.18
N ALA A 48 -11.10 25.52 -16.47
CA ALA A 48 -9.72 25.97 -16.50
C ALA A 48 -8.83 24.76 -16.21
N GLN A 49 -7.78 24.54 -17.01
CA GLN A 49 -6.82 23.49 -16.70
C GLN A 49 -6.32 23.70 -15.26
N PRO A 50 -6.24 22.62 -14.47
CA PRO A 50 -5.75 22.71 -13.10
C PRO A 50 -4.36 23.37 -13.07
N ASP A 51 -4.12 24.22 -12.09
CA ASP A 51 -2.82 24.89 -11.93
C ASP A 51 -1.81 23.91 -11.30
N SER A 52 -1.05 23.23 -12.13
CA SER A 52 0.00 22.30 -11.67
C SER A 52 1.09 22.98 -10.82
N ASN A 53 1.27 24.30 -10.90
CA ASN A 53 2.18 25.04 -10.01
C ASN A 53 1.64 25.09 -8.58
N ALA A 54 0.32 25.17 -8.40
CA ALA A 54 -0.29 25.11 -7.07
C ALA A 54 -0.07 23.73 -6.42
N THR A 55 -0.24 22.65 -7.18
CA THR A 55 0.06 21.27 -6.73
C THR A 55 1.54 21.12 -6.35
N LEU A 56 2.46 21.60 -7.16
CA LEU A 56 3.91 21.57 -6.86
C LEU A 56 4.24 22.35 -5.58
N ASN A 57 3.71 23.56 -5.42
CA ASN A 57 3.94 24.36 -4.22
C ASN A 57 3.40 23.66 -2.95
N TYR A 58 2.26 23.00 -3.05
CA TYR A 58 1.71 22.18 -1.98
C TYR A 58 2.66 21.03 -1.62
N ILE A 59 3.15 20.27 -2.59
CA ILE A 59 4.08 19.15 -2.37
C ILE A 59 5.34 19.64 -1.64
N HIS A 60 5.97 20.72 -2.15
CA HIS A 60 7.18 21.30 -1.54
C HIS A 60 6.97 21.68 -0.06
N GLY A 61 5.78 22.22 0.29
CA GLY A 61 5.41 22.55 1.68
C GLY A 61 5.08 21.34 2.53
N THR A 62 4.47 20.33 1.93
CA THR A 62 3.94 19.15 2.67
C THR A 62 5.04 18.26 3.25
N TRP A 63 6.22 18.20 2.67
CA TRP A 63 7.33 17.44 3.24
C TRP A 63 7.62 17.81 4.69
N GLY A 64 7.56 19.11 5.04
CA GLY A 64 7.75 19.57 6.40
C GLY A 64 6.67 19.04 7.36
N THR A 65 5.42 19.00 6.95
CA THR A 65 4.29 18.55 7.77
C THR A 65 4.27 17.01 7.94
N LEU A 66 4.85 16.28 7.00
CA LEU A 66 4.97 14.82 7.05
C LEU A 66 6.27 14.34 7.73
N THR A 67 7.19 15.25 8.05
CA THR A 67 8.43 14.88 8.75
C THR A 67 8.13 14.49 10.18
N ARG A 68 8.70 13.39 10.64
CA ARG A 68 8.72 12.91 12.03
C ARG A 68 10.14 12.74 12.52
N SER A 69 10.31 12.89 13.83
CA SER A 69 11.60 12.69 14.51
C SER A 69 11.38 12.15 15.92
N MET A 70 12.21 11.22 16.34
CA MET A 70 12.12 10.61 17.68
C MET A 70 12.58 11.53 18.81
N ILE A 71 12.78 12.83 18.55
CA ILE A 71 13.07 13.88 19.53
C ILE A 71 11.96 14.96 19.58
N ASP A 72 10.83 14.70 18.92
CA ASP A 72 9.68 15.61 18.87
C ASP A 72 8.41 14.97 19.42
N CYS A 73 7.72 15.66 20.34
CA CYS A 73 6.49 15.17 20.96
C CYS A 73 5.38 14.84 19.94
N HIS A 74 5.22 15.68 18.92
CA HIS A 74 4.19 15.46 17.90
C HIS A 74 4.39 14.14 17.14
N SER A 75 5.63 13.72 16.99
CA SER A 75 5.99 12.48 16.30
C SER A 75 5.70 11.21 17.11
N LEU A 76 5.60 11.35 18.44
CA LEU A 76 5.49 10.20 19.35
C LEU A 76 4.07 9.99 19.90
N VAL A 77 3.25 11.04 19.91
CA VAL A 77 1.86 10.95 20.35
C VAL A 77 1.04 10.32 19.24
N ASP A 78 0.49 9.15 19.50
CA ASP A 78 -0.36 8.43 18.55
C ASP A 78 -1.83 8.71 18.86
N ILE A 79 -2.49 9.46 17.98
CA ILE A 79 -3.92 9.78 18.10
C ILE A 79 -4.84 8.56 17.97
N LYS A 80 -4.31 7.44 17.47
CA LYS A 80 -5.04 6.17 17.30
C LYS A 80 -5.08 5.34 18.58
N VAL A 81 -4.28 5.70 19.58
CA VAL A 81 -4.15 4.95 20.83
C VAL A 81 -4.55 5.84 21.99
N SER A 82 -5.49 5.38 22.83
CA SER A 82 -5.98 6.12 24.02
C SER A 82 -5.03 6.03 25.23
N GLU A 83 -3.97 5.23 25.16
CA GLU A 83 -2.99 5.03 26.22
C GLU A 83 -1.81 6.01 26.09
N ASP A 84 -1.04 6.15 27.17
CA ASP A 84 0.21 6.92 27.13
C ASP A 84 1.13 6.38 26.03
N PRO A 85 1.72 7.23 25.19
CA PRO A 85 2.60 6.80 24.11
C PRO A 85 3.85 6.09 24.65
N VAL A 86 4.24 5.03 23.98
CA VAL A 86 5.43 4.24 24.33
C VAL A 86 6.41 4.25 23.17
N LEU A 87 7.68 4.55 23.49
CA LEU A 87 8.81 4.41 22.57
C LEU A 87 9.71 3.26 23.05
N TYR A 88 9.93 2.28 22.20
CA TYR A 88 10.82 1.15 22.48
C TYR A 88 12.21 1.37 21.89
N MET A 89 13.21 1.28 22.75
CA MET A 89 14.62 1.20 22.37
C MET A 89 15.02 -0.26 22.11
N PRO A 90 16.02 -0.54 21.27
CA PRO A 90 16.65 -1.86 21.21
C PRO A 90 17.12 -2.32 22.60
N ALA A 91 17.12 -3.63 22.83
CA ALA A 91 17.50 -4.19 24.13
C ALA A 91 18.96 -3.87 24.53
N GLU A 92 19.82 -3.68 23.54
CA GLU A 92 21.27 -3.44 23.69
C GLU A 92 21.63 -1.95 23.74
N GLU A 93 20.68 -1.04 23.53
CA GLU A 93 20.95 0.40 23.48
C GLU A 93 20.25 1.17 24.58
N ALA A 94 20.93 2.12 25.18
CA ALA A 94 20.33 3.13 26.06
C ALA A 94 19.74 4.26 25.21
N ALA A 95 18.61 4.80 25.66
CA ALA A 95 18.02 5.97 25.00
C ALA A 95 19.02 7.16 25.02
N PRO A 96 19.20 7.87 23.90
CA PRO A 96 19.97 9.11 23.86
C PRO A 96 19.41 10.15 24.85
N PRO A 97 20.24 11.09 25.37
CA PRO A 97 19.79 12.06 26.38
C PRO A 97 18.60 12.95 25.93
N ASP A 98 18.56 13.32 24.67
CA ASP A 98 17.47 14.10 24.05
C ASP A 98 16.18 13.29 23.93
N VAL A 99 16.27 11.98 23.69
CA VAL A 99 15.14 11.05 23.74
C VAL A 99 14.66 10.86 25.18
N GLN A 100 15.57 10.66 26.14
CA GLN A 100 15.21 10.55 27.57
C GLN A 100 14.44 11.77 28.09
N ALA A 101 14.81 12.96 27.64
CA ALA A 101 14.12 14.20 28.02
C ALA A 101 12.64 14.25 27.59
N LEU A 102 12.21 13.37 26.67
CA LEU A 102 10.82 13.31 26.21
C LEU A 102 9.87 12.68 27.24
N GLU A 103 10.38 11.89 28.20
CA GLU A 103 9.56 11.35 29.28
C GLU A 103 8.89 12.47 30.10
N GLU A 104 9.66 13.49 30.47
CA GLU A 104 9.14 14.64 31.19
C GLU A 104 8.37 15.61 30.28
N LYS A 105 8.91 15.87 29.08
CA LYS A 105 8.39 16.90 28.16
C LYS A 105 7.08 16.49 27.49
N CYS A 106 6.94 15.21 27.12
CA CYS A 106 5.84 14.71 26.28
C CYS A 106 4.99 13.63 26.95
N HIS A 107 5.31 13.24 28.18
CA HIS A 107 4.68 12.10 28.87
C HIS A 107 4.80 10.77 28.10
N VAL A 108 5.87 10.59 27.32
CA VAL A 108 6.16 9.36 26.58
C VAL A 108 6.89 8.39 27.51
N LYS A 109 6.44 7.14 27.56
CA LYS A 109 7.13 6.10 28.32
C LYS A 109 8.24 5.49 27.44
N ILE A 110 9.50 5.64 27.84
CA ILE A 110 10.63 5.04 27.16
C ILE A 110 10.91 3.67 27.77
N LYS A 111 10.88 2.62 26.95
CA LYS A 111 11.12 1.23 27.36
C LYS A 111 12.18 0.58 26.47
N SER A 112 12.92 -0.38 26.99
CA SER A 112 13.77 -1.25 26.18
C SER A 112 13.00 -2.52 25.77
N LEU A 113 13.25 -3.02 24.56
CA LEU A 113 12.81 -4.35 24.17
C LEU A 113 13.40 -5.39 25.13
N PRO A 114 12.67 -6.46 25.47
CA PRO A 114 13.13 -7.44 26.49
C PRO A 114 14.36 -8.25 26.06
N ARG A 115 14.63 -8.32 24.76
CA ARG A 115 15.79 -9.01 24.17
C ARG A 115 16.10 -8.47 22.79
N ARG A 116 17.33 -8.72 22.33
CA ARG A 116 17.75 -8.43 20.95
C ARG A 116 16.90 -9.20 19.94
N ILE A 117 16.59 -8.54 18.82
CA ILE A 117 15.86 -9.13 17.70
C ILE A 117 16.83 -9.28 16.52
N ASP A 118 17.16 -10.50 16.16
CA ASP A 118 18.10 -10.82 15.08
C ASP A 118 17.42 -11.07 13.72
N ARG A 119 16.11 -11.28 13.75
CA ARG A 119 15.28 -11.54 12.55
C ARG A 119 13.82 -11.20 12.80
N ILE A 120 13.11 -10.86 11.73
CA ILE A 120 11.65 -10.70 11.76
C ILE A 120 10.99 -11.99 12.25
N GLY A 121 9.99 -11.87 13.13
CA GLY A 121 9.29 -12.98 13.76
C GLY A 121 10.02 -13.63 14.93
N ALA A 122 11.20 -13.10 15.35
CA ALA A 122 11.90 -13.61 16.54
C ALA A 122 11.22 -13.21 17.86
N MET A 123 10.41 -12.16 17.83
CA MET A 123 9.61 -11.69 18.96
C MET A 123 8.15 -11.58 18.54
N ASN A 124 7.26 -12.13 19.37
CA ASN A 124 5.83 -11.94 19.19
C ASN A 124 5.42 -10.63 19.89
N PRO A 125 4.64 -9.74 19.23
CA PRO A 125 4.12 -8.54 19.84
C PRO A 125 3.38 -8.73 21.17
N SER A 126 2.73 -9.89 21.36
CA SER A 126 2.05 -10.24 22.62
C SER A 126 2.97 -10.41 23.83
N GLU A 127 4.29 -10.54 23.60
CA GLU A 127 5.29 -10.55 24.67
C GLU A 127 5.47 -9.17 25.32
N LEU A 128 5.01 -8.11 24.64
CA LEU A 128 5.10 -6.74 25.14
C LEU A 128 3.79 -6.35 25.85
N PRO A 129 3.89 -5.75 27.05
CA PRO A 129 2.70 -5.38 27.83
C PRO A 129 1.89 -4.25 27.19
N THR A 130 2.52 -3.43 26.36
CA THR A 130 1.92 -2.29 25.65
C THR A 130 2.57 -2.18 24.28
N GLN A 131 1.80 -1.84 23.27
CA GLN A 131 2.36 -1.59 21.94
C GLN A 131 2.90 -0.15 21.86
N GLY A 132 3.91 0.08 21.01
CA GLY A 132 4.53 1.38 20.87
C GLY A 132 5.36 1.52 19.59
N LEU A 133 5.88 2.73 19.36
CA LEU A 133 6.83 2.99 18.29
C LEU A 133 8.19 2.34 18.61
N LEU A 134 8.89 1.95 17.56
CA LEU A 134 10.29 1.52 17.63
C LEU A 134 11.18 2.71 17.28
N TYR A 135 12.22 2.95 18.05
CA TYR A 135 13.14 4.06 17.87
C TYR A 135 13.85 4.01 16.52
N LEU A 136 13.95 5.17 15.86
CA LEU A 136 14.73 5.41 14.66
C LEU A 136 15.62 6.64 14.85
N PRO A 137 16.93 6.59 14.46
CA PRO A 137 17.86 7.66 14.76
C PRO A 137 17.71 8.92 13.91
N ASN A 138 17.18 8.80 12.68
CA ASN A 138 17.08 9.93 11.74
C ASN A 138 15.65 10.39 11.56
N PRO A 139 15.41 11.67 11.23
CA PRO A 139 14.10 12.12 10.76
C PRO A 139 13.64 11.32 9.52
N TYR A 140 12.33 11.17 9.38
CA TYR A 140 11.71 10.43 8.29
C TYR A 140 10.37 11.04 7.89
N ILE A 141 9.89 10.69 6.69
CA ILE A 141 8.57 11.07 6.19
C ILE A 141 7.57 9.94 6.46
N VAL A 142 6.43 10.28 7.02
CA VAL A 142 5.29 9.36 7.17
C VAL A 142 4.43 9.34 5.90
N PRO A 143 3.66 8.25 5.64
CA PRO A 143 2.80 8.16 4.46
C PRO A 143 1.77 9.29 4.37
N GLY A 144 1.09 9.61 5.46
CA GLY A 144 0.07 10.64 5.52
C GLY A 144 -0.09 11.22 6.93
N GLY A 145 -0.92 12.27 7.07
CA GLY A 145 -1.01 13.05 8.31
C GLY A 145 -1.42 12.28 9.56
N ARG A 146 -2.17 11.17 9.41
CA ARG A 146 -2.59 10.33 10.54
C ARG A 146 -1.52 9.35 11.03
N PHE A 147 -0.43 9.17 10.27
CA PHE A 147 0.61 8.20 10.59
C PHE A 147 1.77 8.85 11.34
N ASN A 148 2.37 8.09 12.25
CA ASN A 148 3.61 8.45 12.93
C ASN A 148 4.74 7.46 12.64
N GLU A 149 4.45 6.41 11.90
CA GLU A 149 5.38 5.37 11.52
C GLU A 149 6.04 5.64 10.17
N MET A 150 7.31 5.24 10.02
CA MET A 150 7.99 5.09 8.73
C MET A 150 7.64 3.71 8.15
N TYR A 151 7.02 3.69 6.98
CA TYR A 151 6.60 2.46 6.31
C TYR A 151 7.64 1.97 5.28
N GLY A 152 7.75 0.66 5.13
CA GLY A 152 8.78 0.01 4.31
C GLY A 152 8.74 0.42 2.84
N TRP A 153 7.73 -0.02 2.08
CA TRP A 153 7.68 0.22 0.63
C TRP A 153 7.30 1.65 0.25
N ASP A 154 6.46 2.32 1.08
CA ASP A 154 6.08 3.73 0.90
C ASP A 154 7.31 4.61 0.78
N SER A 155 8.31 4.33 1.61
CA SER A 155 9.56 5.08 1.65
C SER A 155 10.32 5.10 0.33
N TYR A 156 10.20 4.06 -0.52
CA TYR A 156 10.82 4.09 -1.84
C TYR A 156 10.29 5.24 -2.69
N PHE A 157 8.98 5.36 -2.79
CA PHE A 157 8.34 6.39 -3.61
C PHE A 157 8.50 7.78 -3.00
N ILE A 158 8.51 7.87 -1.67
CA ILE A 158 8.82 9.09 -0.92
C ILE A 158 10.26 9.54 -1.19
N ILE A 159 11.24 8.64 -1.10
CA ILE A 159 12.66 8.91 -1.38
C ILE A 159 12.84 9.43 -2.80
N LEU A 160 12.22 8.83 -3.81
CA LEU A 160 12.25 9.34 -5.18
C LEU A 160 11.75 10.78 -5.28
N GLY A 161 10.69 11.11 -4.54
CA GLY A 161 10.15 12.47 -4.46
C GLY A 161 11.07 13.45 -3.74
N LEU A 162 11.66 13.03 -2.62
CA LEU A 162 12.62 13.85 -1.86
C LEU A 162 13.86 14.18 -2.70
N GLU A 163 14.37 13.24 -3.47
CA GLU A 163 15.48 13.48 -4.38
C GLU A 163 15.10 14.42 -5.54
N ALA A 164 13.89 14.25 -6.09
CA ALA A 164 13.37 15.16 -7.12
C ALA A 164 13.16 16.59 -6.57
N ASP A 165 12.96 16.73 -5.26
CA ASP A 165 12.77 18.00 -4.54
C ASP A 165 14.03 18.50 -3.80
N HIS A 166 15.21 17.96 -4.15
CA HIS A 166 16.51 18.35 -3.60
C HIS A 166 16.61 18.25 -2.07
N ARG A 167 16.08 17.14 -1.50
CA ARG A 167 16.11 16.81 -0.07
C ARG A 167 16.92 15.54 0.21
N GLU A 168 18.07 15.42 -0.42
CA GLU A 168 18.91 14.21 -0.45
C GLU A 168 19.33 13.76 0.96
N ALA A 169 19.57 14.71 1.87
CA ALA A 169 19.93 14.40 3.25
C ALA A 169 18.82 13.65 3.99
N LEU A 170 17.56 14.04 3.77
CA LEU A 170 16.41 13.37 4.36
C LEU A 170 16.17 12.01 3.71
N ALA A 171 16.27 11.90 2.39
CA ALA A 171 16.18 10.65 1.65
C ALA A 171 17.23 9.63 2.16
N LYS A 172 18.49 10.06 2.29
CA LYS A 172 19.59 9.24 2.83
C LYS A 172 19.33 8.81 4.27
N GLY A 173 18.86 9.73 5.14
CA GLY A 173 18.53 9.43 6.54
C GLY A 173 17.42 8.38 6.66
N MET A 174 16.41 8.38 5.77
CA MET A 174 15.39 7.34 5.72
C MET A 174 15.97 5.97 5.35
N VAL A 175 16.91 5.89 4.42
CA VAL A 175 17.60 4.63 4.09
C VAL A 175 18.44 4.15 5.29
N GLU A 176 19.11 5.05 6.00
CA GLU A 176 19.90 4.74 7.20
C GLU A 176 19.01 4.26 8.37
N ASN A 177 17.76 4.72 8.46
CA ASN A 177 16.78 4.18 9.40
C ASN A 177 16.45 2.71 9.09
N PHE A 178 16.35 2.30 7.82
CA PHE A 178 16.21 0.87 7.48
C PHE A 178 17.46 0.06 7.81
N PHE A 179 18.65 0.65 7.71
CA PHE A 179 19.85 -0.01 8.19
C PHE A 179 19.76 -0.30 9.68
N TYR A 180 19.30 0.69 10.44
CA TYR A 180 19.06 0.54 11.88
C TYR A 180 17.99 -0.54 12.18
N GLU A 181 16.89 -0.58 11.45
CA GLU A 181 15.88 -1.64 11.60
C GLU A 181 16.47 -3.05 11.37
N ILE A 182 17.31 -3.21 10.33
CA ILE A 182 17.93 -4.49 10.01
C ILE A 182 18.92 -4.90 11.13
N GLU A 183 19.64 -3.98 11.70
CA GLU A 183 20.63 -4.24 12.75
C GLU A 183 19.95 -4.60 14.08
N HIS A 184 18.89 -3.89 14.47
CA HIS A 184 18.29 -3.93 15.79
C HIS A 184 16.93 -4.62 15.87
N TYR A 185 16.15 -4.63 14.78
CA TYR A 185 14.81 -5.23 14.72
C TYR A 185 14.73 -6.41 13.74
N GLY A 186 15.84 -6.76 13.12
CA GLY A 186 16.01 -8.01 12.39
C GLY A 186 15.67 -7.99 10.90
N GLY A 187 15.22 -6.87 10.33
CA GLY A 187 14.91 -6.66 8.91
C GLY A 187 14.12 -5.38 8.70
N VAL A 188 13.84 -5.03 7.46
CA VAL A 188 12.90 -3.94 7.13
C VAL A 188 11.50 -4.37 7.55
N LEU A 189 10.94 -3.67 8.53
CA LEU A 189 9.60 -3.94 9.04
C LEU A 189 8.52 -3.34 8.12
N ASN A 190 7.26 -3.80 8.28
CA ASN A 190 6.12 -3.15 7.66
C ASN A 190 6.09 -1.66 8.02
N ALA A 191 6.30 -1.34 9.32
CA ALA A 191 6.59 -0.02 9.81
C ALA A 191 7.28 -0.12 11.19
N ASN A 192 7.90 0.97 11.68
CA ASN A 192 8.62 0.99 12.95
C ASN A 192 7.69 1.01 14.18
N ARG A 193 6.88 -0.04 14.31
CA ARG A 193 5.97 -0.24 15.45
C ARG A 193 6.02 -1.69 15.93
N THR A 194 5.87 -1.89 17.22
CA THR A 194 6.05 -3.20 17.87
C THR A 194 5.14 -4.30 17.33
N TYR A 195 3.92 -4.00 16.92
CA TYR A 195 3.03 -5.01 16.37
C TYR A 195 3.39 -5.44 14.92
N TYR A 196 4.39 -4.80 14.30
CA TYR A 196 4.95 -5.20 13.01
C TYR A 196 6.22 -6.06 13.11
N LEU A 197 6.64 -6.46 14.32
CA LEU A 197 7.83 -7.31 14.52
C LEU A 197 7.73 -8.69 13.85
N THR A 198 6.57 -9.05 13.33
CA THR A 198 6.33 -10.36 12.69
C THR A 198 6.30 -10.30 11.17
N ARG A 199 6.34 -9.11 10.53
CA ARG A 199 6.27 -9.01 9.06
C ARG A 199 7.03 -7.83 8.49
N SER A 200 7.39 -7.99 7.21
CA SER A 200 8.01 -6.97 6.37
C SER A 200 6.96 -6.27 5.48
N GLN A 201 7.42 -5.57 4.46
CA GLN A 201 6.67 -5.05 3.31
C GLN A 201 7.42 -5.37 2.01
N PRO A 202 6.87 -5.10 0.79
CA PRO A 202 7.55 -5.38 -0.47
C PRO A 202 9.01 -4.89 -0.49
N PRO A 203 9.97 -5.73 -0.94
CA PRO A 203 11.40 -5.49 -0.74
C PRO A 203 11.99 -4.47 -1.71
N PHE A 204 11.84 -3.19 -1.41
CA PHE A 204 12.41 -2.07 -2.18
C PHE A 204 13.77 -1.57 -1.65
N LEU A 205 14.35 -2.16 -0.61
CA LEU A 205 15.55 -1.64 0.05
C LEU A 205 16.71 -1.37 -0.94
N THR A 206 17.02 -2.32 -1.84
CA THR A 206 18.13 -2.11 -2.80
C THR A 206 17.83 -1.01 -3.80
N SER A 207 16.57 -0.83 -4.20
CA SER A 207 16.15 0.28 -5.06
C SER A 207 16.28 1.63 -4.35
N MET A 208 15.97 1.70 -3.04
CA MET A 208 16.22 2.89 -2.21
C MET A 208 17.72 3.19 -2.05
N ILE A 209 18.55 2.17 -1.76
CA ILE A 209 20.00 2.29 -1.71
C ILE A 209 20.54 2.81 -3.03
N ARG A 210 20.07 2.29 -4.14
CA ARG A 210 20.49 2.68 -5.48
C ARG A 210 20.13 4.12 -5.78
N ALA A 211 18.88 4.54 -5.51
CA ALA A 211 18.44 5.91 -5.69
C ALA A 211 19.36 6.90 -4.97
N VAL A 212 19.61 6.69 -3.67
CA VAL A 212 20.50 7.54 -2.87
C VAL A 212 21.96 7.49 -3.35
N TYR A 213 22.48 6.31 -3.66
CA TYR A 213 23.90 6.16 -4.05
C TYR A 213 24.21 6.75 -5.42
N GLU A 214 23.31 6.59 -6.39
CA GLU A 214 23.47 7.08 -7.76
C GLU A 214 23.13 8.59 -7.89
N ASN A 215 22.48 9.19 -6.88
CA ASN A 215 22.24 10.63 -6.88
C ASN A 215 23.55 11.40 -6.58
N PRO A 216 24.06 12.23 -7.52
CA PRO A 216 25.31 12.94 -7.35
C PRO A 216 25.29 13.97 -6.20
N ALA A 217 24.10 14.40 -5.74
CA ALA A 217 23.94 15.35 -4.65
C ALA A 217 24.03 14.68 -3.26
N SER A 218 23.84 13.36 -3.16
CA SER A 218 23.86 12.62 -1.89
C SER A 218 25.26 12.56 -1.26
N PHE A 219 26.33 12.67 -2.08
CA PHE A 219 27.70 12.63 -1.60
C PHE A 219 28.55 13.70 -2.31
N PRO A 220 29.41 14.45 -1.58
CA PRO A 220 30.26 15.46 -2.19
C PRO A 220 31.18 14.89 -3.29
N ALA A 221 31.34 15.57 -4.40
CA ALA A 221 32.16 15.17 -5.55
C ALA A 221 33.70 15.31 -5.27
N THR A 222 34.13 15.21 -4.02
CA THR A 222 35.53 15.26 -3.57
C THR A 222 36.10 13.84 -3.39
N PRO A 223 37.44 13.66 -3.32
CA PRO A 223 38.00 12.36 -2.98
C PRO A 223 37.49 11.79 -1.66
N ALA A 224 37.33 12.62 -0.63
CA ALA A 224 36.75 12.23 0.67
C ALA A 224 35.29 11.82 0.54
N GLY A 225 34.49 12.58 -0.22
CA GLY A 225 33.07 12.24 -0.47
C GLY A 225 32.90 10.93 -1.24
N ARG A 226 33.74 10.66 -2.23
CA ARG A 226 33.75 9.35 -2.93
C ARG A 226 34.17 8.20 -2.02
N ALA A 227 35.10 8.41 -1.09
CA ALA A 227 35.48 7.41 -0.10
C ALA A 227 34.31 7.13 0.86
N ALA A 228 33.64 8.17 1.36
CA ALA A 228 32.44 8.05 2.21
C ALA A 228 31.29 7.34 1.49
N ALA A 229 31.04 7.66 0.21
CA ALA A 229 30.02 6.97 -0.59
C ALA A 229 30.32 5.47 -0.72
N ARG A 230 31.59 5.11 -0.94
CA ARG A 230 32.00 3.70 -1.05
C ARG A 230 31.87 2.96 0.28
N GLU A 231 32.21 3.58 1.39
CA GLU A 231 32.04 3.03 2.74
C GLU A 231 30.54 2.82 3.06
N TRP A 232 29.73 3.85 2.79
CA TRP A 232 28.27 3.78 2.93
C TRP A 232 27.68 2.63 2.09
N LEU A 233 28.10 2.50 0.81
CA LEU A 233 27.64 1.41 -0.05
C LEU A 233 28.08 0.04 0.48
N ALA A 234 29.28 -0.06 1.05
CA ALA A 234 29.77 -1.32 1.61
C ALA A 234 28.93 -1.77 2.82
N HIS A 235 28.53 -0.81 3.68
CA HIS A 235 27.62 -1.05 4.79
C HIS A 235 26.23 -1.44 4.28
N ALA A 236 25.65 -0.63 3.38
CA ALA A 236 24.35 -0.89 2.75
C ALA A 236 24.30 -2.28 2.10
N TYR A 237 25.34 -2.68 1.39
CA TYR A 237 25.44 -4.00 0.75
C TYR A 237 25.41 -5.14 1.77
N ALA A 238 26.11 -4.99 2.90
CA ALA A 238 26.12 -6.00 3.96
C ALA A 238 24.71 -6.17 4.58
N LEU A 239 24.03 -5.04 4.86
CA LEU A 239 22.69 -5.06 5.44
C LEU A 239 21.64 -5.54 4.45
N ALA A 240 21.73 -5.13 3.19
CA ALA A 240 20.84 -5.64 2.15
C ALA A 240 20.93 -7.16 1.97
N GLN A 241 22.11 -7.75 2.13
CA GLN A 241 22.27 -9.22 2.15
C GLN A 241 21.57 -9.86 3.35
N LYS A 242 21.62 -9.21 4.53
CA LYS A 242 20.94 -9.68 5.75
C LYS A 242 19.42 -9.62 5.54
N ASP A 243 18.89 -8.50 5.03
CA ASP A 243 17.47 -8.33 4.74
C ASP A 243 16.96 -9.32 3.68
N TYR A 244 17.71 -9.52 2.58
CA TYR A 244 17.41 -10.51 1.57
C TYR A 244 17.21 -11.92 2.14
N SER A 245 17.91 -12.25 3.23
CA SER A 245 17.78 -13.56 3.87
C SER A 245 16.38 -13.82 4.40
N THR A 246 15.62 -12.80 4.78
CA THR A 246 14.20 -12.90 5.19
C THR A 246 13.35 -13.52 4.09
N TRP A 247 13.50 -13.04 2.87
CA TRP A 247 12.72 -13.44 1.69
C TRP A 247 13.08 -14.84 1.14
N THR A 248 14.15 -15.45 1.64
CA THR A 248 14.61 -16.78 1.21
C THR A 248 14.43 -17.87 2.27
N ARG A 249 13.85 -17.52 3.43
CA ARG A 249 13.49 -18.49 4.47
C ARG A 249 12.46 -19.49 3.98
N PRO A 250 12.38 -20.70 4.62
CA PRO A 250 11.41 -21.72 4.23
C PRO A 250 9.97 -21.22 4.16
N GLU A 251 9.56 -20.34 5.08
CA GLU A 251 8.21 -19.79 5.18
C GLU A 251 7.86 -18.89 4.00
N HIS A 252 8.83 -18.16 3.45
CA HIS A 252 8.66 -17.32 2.26
C HIS A 252 8.82 -18.08 0.93
N ARG A 253 9.00 -19.39 0.93
CA ARG A 253 9.10 -20.16 -0.31
C ARG A 253 7.74 -20.55 -0.86
N ALA A 254 7.54 -20.35 -2.16
CA ALA A 254 6.36 -20.82 -2.87
C ALA A 254 6.53 -22.27 -3.31
N GLY A 255 6.52 -23.20 -2.37
CA GLY A 255 6.71 -24.62 -2.62
C GLY A 255 8.03 -24.95 -3.32
N ALA A 256 7.99 -25.81 -4.34
CA ALA A 256 9.14 -26.23 -5.12
C ALA A 256 9.39 -25.38 -6.38
N THR A 257 8.73 -24.23 -6.52
CA THR A 257 8.82 -23.39 -7.75
C THR A 257 10.15 -22.65 -7.90
N GLY A 258 10.91 -22.48 -6.81
CA GLY A 258 12.07 -21.60 -6.76
C GLY A 258 11.71 -20.11 -6.61
N LEU A 259 10.41 -19.80 -6.49
CA LEU A 259 9.86 -18.45 -6.26
C LEU A 259 9.55 -18.23 -4.78
N ALA A 260 9.32 -16.95 -4.44
CA ALA A 260 8.91 -16.52 -3.10
C ALA A 260 7.39 -16.25 -3.03
N ARG A 261 6.87 -16.28 -1.80
CA ARG A 261 5.53 -15.85 -1.41
C ARG A 261 5.61 -14.83 -0.27
N TYR A 262 4.53 -14.11 -0.05
CA TYR A 262 4.36 -13.30 1.17
C TYR A 262 4.01 -14.19 2.37
N PHE A 263 4.51 -13.84 3.55
CA PHE A 263 4.30 -14.59 4.77
C PHE A 263 4.58 -13.76 6.04
N ASP A 264 3.59 -13.63 6.92
CA ASP A 264 3.75 -13.03 8.25
C ASP A 264 3.90 -14.15 9.30
N TYR A 265 4.84 -14.00 10.22
CA TYR A 265 5.11 -14.95 11.31
C TYR A 265 4.10 -14.86 12.46
N GLY A 266 3.23 -13.85 12.48
CA GLY A 266 2.17 -13.68 13.46
C GLY A 266 0.99 -14.63 13.24
N ARG A 267 0.03 -14.61 14.16
CA ARG A 267 -1.14 -15.50 14.15
C ARG A 267 -2.42 -14.74 14.44
N GLY A 268 -3.53 -15.22 13.88
CA GLY A 268 -4.85 -14.67 14.10
C GLY A 268 -5.06 -13.28 13.46
N PRO A 269 -6.05 -12.52 13.91
CA PRO A 269 -6.33 -11.17 13.46
C PRO A 269 -5.13 -10.23 13.51
N VAL A 270 -5.07 -9.24 12.63
CA VAL A 270 -4.00 -8.24 12.61
C VAL A 270 -4.33 -7.06 13.52
N PRO A 271 -3.33 -6.49 14.20
CA PRO A 271 -3.56 -5.40 15.17
C PRO A 271 -4.01 -4.09 14.54
N GLU A 272 -3.58 -3.78 13.33
CA GLU A 272 -3.94 -2.57 12.62
C GLU A 272 -5.44 -2.45 12.29
N MET A 273 -6.20 -3.53 12.45
CA MET A 273 -7.67 -3.50 12.32
C MET A 273 -8.37 -3.10 13.61
N ALA A 274 -7.64 -2.67 14.64
CA ALA A 274 -8.23 -2.18 15.90
C ALA A 274 -9.16 -0.98 15.71
N ASP A 275 -8.93 -0.14 14.71
CA ASP A 275 -9.79 1.00 14.34
C ASP A 275 -11.10 0.56 13.66
N SER A 276 -11.20 -0.71 13.22
CA SER A 276 -12.37 -1.29 12.57
C SER A 276 -12.74 -2.60 13.27
N ASP A 277 -13.38 -2.47 14.41
CA ASP A 277 -13.79 -3.59 15.25
C ASP A 277 -14.73 -4.59 14.55
N THR A 278 -15.39 -4.18 13.46
CA THR A 278 -16.31 -5.01 12.69
C THR A 278 -15.69 -5.69 11.47
N TYR A 279 -14.47 -5.35 11.06
CA TYR A 279 -13.88 -5.84 9.79
C TYR A 279 -14.02 -7.36 9.62
N TYR A 280 -13.54 -8.16 10.57
CA TYR A 280 -13.59 -9.61 10.43
C TYR A 280 -15.01 -10.18 10.52
N SER A 281 -15.90 -9.57 11.31
CA SER A 281 -17.32 -9.95 11.31
C SER A 281 -18.00 -9.59 10.00
N ASP A 282 -17.63 -8.51 9.36
CA ASP A 282 -18.14 -8.11 8.04
C ASP A 282 -17.64 -9.04 6.93
N VAL A 283 -16.38 -9.47 6.99
CA VAL A 283 -15.84 -10.54 6.12
C VAL A 283 -16.65 -11.82 6.26
N ILE A 284 -16.91 -12.28 7.49
CA ILE A 284 -17.73 -13.49 7.74
C ILE A 284 -19.13 -13.30 7.17
N ARG A 285 -19.77 -12.15 7.43
CA ARG A 285 -21.12 -11.82 6.93
C ARG A 285 -21.17 -11.85 5.41
N TRP A 286 -20.15 -11.27 4.76
CA TRP A 286 -20.04 -11.30 3.31
C TRP A 286 -19.92 -12.73 2.78
N ILE A 287 -19.03 -13.56 3.33
CA ILE A 287 -18.82 -14.96 2.91
C ILE A 287 -20.11 -15.76 3.07
N VAL A 288 -20.82 -15.62 4.20
CA VAL A 288 -22.09 -16.31 4.48
C VAL A 288 -23.16 -15.92 3.44
N SER A 289 -23.18 -14.65 3.02
CA SER A 289 -24.13 -14.17 2.01
C SER A 289 -23.73 -14.48 0.56
N HIS A 290 -22.48 -14.91 0.32
CA HIS A 290 -21.93 -15.24 -1.01
C HIS A 290 -21.29 -16.64 -1.06
N PRO A 291 -22.05 -17.72 -0.81
CA PRO A 291 -21.51 -19.07 -0.57
C PRO A 291 -20.78 -19.70 -1.77
N HIS A 292 -20.89 -19.10 -2.97
CA HIS A 292 -20.29 -19.64 -4.21
C HIS A 292 -19.16 -18.75 -4.77
N GLN A 293 -18.65 -17.81 -4.00
CA GLN A 293 -17.64 -16.86 -4.43
C GLN A 293 -16.18 -17.32 -4.14
N GLY A 294 -15.96 -18.62 -3.94
CA GLY A 294 -14.60 -19.19 -3.83
C GLY A 294 -13.94 -18.97 -2.47
N ALA A 295 -14.74 -18.79 -1.40
CA ALA A 295 -14.27 -18.69 -0.02
C ALA A 295 -14.40 -20.03 0.75
N ASP A 296 -14.31 -21.15 0.02
CA ASP A 296 -14.39 -22.48 0.62
C ASP A 296 -13.23 -22.71 1.61
N GLY A 297 -13.57 -23.12 2.83
CA GLY A 297 -12.59 -23.34 3.90
C GLY A 297 -12.22 -22.10 4.72
N PHE A 298 -12.73 -20.90 4.37
CA PHE A 298 -12.47 -19.70 5.17
C PHE A 298 -13.27 -19.66 6.47
N LEU A 299 -14.40 -20.37 6.55
CA LEU A 299 -15.26 -20.39 7.72
C LEU A 299 -15.10 -21.66 8.54
N VAL A 300 -15.07 -21.51 9.86
CA VAL A 300 -15.19 -22.57 10.85
C VAL A 300 -16.49 -22.37 11.61
N LYS A 301 -17.33 -23.42 11.66
CA LYS A 301 -18.59 -23.38 12.41
C LYS A 301 -18.32 -23.50 13.90
N GLY A 302 -18.99 -22.66 14.68
CA GLY A 302 -18.96 -22.63 16.13
C GLY A 302 -20.37 -22.48 16.72
N PRO A 303 -20.52 -22.29 18.04
CA PRO A 303 -21.82 -21.99 18.67
C PRO A 303 -22.38 -20.66 18.16
N GLU A 304 -23.70 -20.48 18.24
CA GLU A 304 -24.38 -19.24 17.79
C GLU A 304 -23.89 -17.99 18.51
N GLN A 305 -23.52 -18.11 19.78
CA GLN A 305 -22.84 -17.06 20.55
C GLN A 305 -21.66 -17.66 21.29
N PRO A 306 -20.48 -17.00 21.28
CA PRO A 306 -19.37 -17.47 22.06
C PRO A 306 -19.69 -17.38 23.56
N THR A 307 -19.41 -18.44 24.31
CA THR A 307 -19.44 -18.38 25.77
C THR A 307 -18.28 -17.52 26.26
N SER A 308 -18.40 -16.97 27.49
CA SER A 308 -17.31 -16.18 28.09
C SER A 308 -15.98 -16.94 28.16
N ALA A 309 -16.03 -18.28 28.30
CA ALA A 309 -14.85 -19.14 28.31
C ALA A 309 -14.25 -19.29 26.90
N GLU A 310 -15.09 -19.35 25.86
CA GLU A 310 -14.64 -19.40 24.47
C GLU A 310 -14.09 -18.05 24.01
N ASP A 311 -14.67 -16.93 24.42
CA ASP A 311 -14.12 -15.59 24.23
C ASP A 311 -12.73 -15.45 24.85
N ALA A 312 -12.55 -15.89 26.09
CA ALA A 312 -11.25 -15.90 26.76
C ALA A 312 -10.24 -16.79 26.03
N ARG A 313 -10.67 -17.96 25.54
CA ARG A 313 -9.83 -18.89 24.78
C ARG A 313 -9.49 -18.33 23.39
N LEU A 314 -10.42 -17.65 22.72
CA LEU A 314 -10.17 -16.97 21.43
C LEU A 314 -9.17 -15.84 21.59
N LYS A 315 -9.30 -15.04 22.63
CA LYS A 315 -8.33 -13.98 22.97
C LYS A 315 -6.92 -14.55 23.18
N GLN A 316 -6.80 -15.74 23.77
CA GLN A 316 -5.51 -16.39 24.06
C GLN A 316 -4.92 -17.16 22.88
N THR A 317 -5.76 -17.72 22.00
CA THR A 317 -5.30 -18.66 20.96
C THR A 317 -5.30 -18.09 19.56
N SER A 318 -6.07 -17.05 19.30
CA SER A 318 -6.27 -16.49 17.94
C SER A 318 -5.67 -15.10 17.76
N CYS A 319 -5.21 -14.45 18.82
CA CYS A 319 -4.67 -13.10 18.81
C CYS A 319 -3.31 -13.07 19.47
N ASP A 320 -2.30 -12.71 18.72
CA ASP A 320 -0.93 -12.53 19.21
C ASP A 320 -0.63 -11.08 19.64
N VAL A 321 -1.65 -10.24 19.72
CA VAL A 321 -1.57 -8.86 20.21
C VAL A 321 -2.64 -8.60 21.26
N ASN A 322 -2.27 -7.88 22.30
CA ASN A 322 -3.17 -7.45 23.39
C ASN A 322 -4.11 -6.29 22.99
N ILE A 323 -4.58 -6.28 21.74
CA ILE A 323 -5.63 -5.35 21.31
C ILE A 323 -6.94 -6.15 21.30
N GLY A 324 -7.53 -6.30 22.49
CA GLY A 324 -8.62 -7.24 22.77
C GLY A 324 -9.89 -7.05 21.93
N VAL A 325 -10.11 -5.87 21.37
CA VAL A 325 -11.34 -5.53 20.62
C VAL A 325 -11.44 -6.30 19.31
N VAL A 326 -10.36 -6.34 18.52
CA VAL A 326 -10.35 -7.00 17.20
C VAL A 326 -10.65 -8.50 17.30
N CYS A 327 -10.10 -9.15 18.32
CA CYS A 327 -10.28 -10.59 18.52
C CYS A 327 -11.68 -10.94 19.02
N MET A 328 -12.31 -10.04 19.78
CA MET A 328 -13.67 -10.26 20.33
C MET A 328 -14.74 -10.22 19.24
N HIS A 329 -14.56 -9.37 18.21
CA HIS A 329 -15.54 -9.17 17.15
C HIS A 329 -15.31 -10.04 15.90
N ALA A 330 -14.31 -10.93 15.91
CA ALA A 330 -14.01 -11.83 14.78
C ALA A 330 -14.98 -13.03 14.73
N TRP A 331 -16.29 -12.76 14.86
CA TRP A 331 -17.36 -13.76 14.88
C TRP A 331 -18.69 -13.21 14.34
N PHE A 332 -19.44 -14.04 13.62
CA PHE A 332 -20.78 -13.71 13.15
C PHE A 332 -21.60 -14.97 12.84
N GLY A 333 -22.85 -15.04 13.34
CA GLY A 333 -23.84 -16.05 12.94
C GLY A 333 -23.42 -17.50 13.17
N GLY A 334 -22.63 -17.79 14.21
CA GLY A 334 -22.10 -19.13 14.48
C GLY A 334 -20.87 -19.51 13.66
N TYR A 335 -20.22 -18.53 13.01
CA TYR A 335 -19.01 -18.73 12.21
C TYR A 335 -17.86 -17.86 12.67
N ARG A 336 -16.65 -18.37 12.45
CA ARG A 336 -15.37 -17.70 12.62
C ARG A 336 -14.55 -17.88 11.37
N LEU A 337 -13.52 -17.06 11.20
CA LEU A 337 -12.53 -17.27 10.16
C LEU A 337 -11.54 -18.39 10.57
N SER A 338 -11.13 -19.17 9.61
CA SER A 338 -10.17 -20.26 9.82
C SER A 338 -8.76 -19.70 10.06
N ALA A 339 -7.88 -20.51 10.66
CA ALA A 339 -6.48 -20.17 10.82
C ALA A 339 -5.80 -19.96 9.45
N ASP A 340 -6.21 -20.69 8.42
CA ASP A 340 -5.72 -20.56 7.06
C ASP A 340 -6.09 -19.22 6.43
N PHE A 341 -7.33 -18.74 6.65
CA PHE A 341 -7.73 -17.38 6.25
C PHE A 341 -6.82 -16.32 6.88
N TYR A 342 -6.55 -16.41 8.20
CA TYR A 342 -5.68 -15.44 8.87
C TYR A 342 -4.23 -15.48 8.35
N LEU A 343 -3.71 -16.63 7.94
CA LEU A 343 -2.41 -16.70 7.26
C LEU A 343 -2.43 -15.95 5.93
N GLY A 344 -3.53 -16.06 5.18
CA GLY A 344 -3.74 -15.32 3.95
C GLY A 344 -3.87 -13.82 4.17
N ASP A 345 -4.73 -13.40 5.12
CA ASP A 345 -4.93 -11.99 5.48
C ASP A 345 -3.63 -11.32 5.93
N ARG A 346 -2.83 -11.99 6.79
CA ARG A 346 -1.53 -11.49 7.23
C ARG A 346 -0.50 -11.42 6.10
N ALA A 347 -0.45 -12.43 5.24
CA ALA A 347 0.42 -12.43 4.07
C ALA A 347 0.02 -11.32 3.06
N MET A 348 -1.28 -11.07 2.90
CA MET A 348 -1.79 -9.97 2.10
C MET A 348 -1.29 -8.62 2.64
N ARG A 349 -1.28 -8.42 3.94
CA ARG A 349 -0.78 -7.18 4.54
C ARG A 349 0.72 -6.99 4.40
N GLU A 350 1.51 -8.08 4.39
CA GLU A 350 2.92 -8.00 4.01
C GLU A 350 3.09 -7.56 2.54
N SER A 351 2.12 -7.89 1.68
CA SER A 351 2.16 -7.49 0.26
C SER A 351 1.91 -6.00 0.02
N GLY A 352 1.31 -5.29 0.96
CA GLY A 352 0.88 -3.90 0.82
C GLY A 352 -0.38 -3.72 -0.03
N PHE A 353 -1.02 -4.78 -0.55
CA PHE A 353 -2.24 -4.73 -1.38
C PHE A 353 -3.48 -5.11 -0.57
N ASP A 354 -3.80 -4.35 0.45
CA ASP A 354 -4.74 -4.72 1.51
C ASP A 354 -6.04 -3.87 1.57
N PRO A 355 -7.22 -4.48 1.30
CA PRO A 355 -7.48 -5.77 0.66
C PRO A 355 -7.87 -5.67 -0.83
N SER A 356 -7.85 -6.81 -1.51
CA SER A 356 -8.40 -7.02 -2.84
C SER A 356 -9.11 -8.38 -2.94
N PHE A 357 -9.52 -8.78 -4.16
CA PHE A 357 -9.97 -10.15 -4.43
C PHE A 357 -8.97 -10.92 -5.30
N ARG A 358 -7.75 -10.40 -5.42
CA ARG A 358 -6.67 -10.97 -6.22
C ARG A 358 -6.35 -12.42 -5.86
N TRP A 359 -6.29 -12.71 -4.57
CA TRP A 359 -5.98 -14.03 -4.03
C TRP A 359 -7.18 -14.62 -3.27
N LYS A 360 -8.33 -14.70 -3.97
CA LYS A 360 -9.64 -15.04 -3.44
C LYS A 360 -10.26 -13.89 -2.62
N PRO A 361 -11.54 -13.99 -2.25
CA PRO A 361 -12.21 -12.93 -1.49
C PRO A 361 -11.39 -12.49 -0.27
N PHE A 362 -11.19 -11.16 -0.14
CA PHE A 362 -10.39 -10.54 0.92
C PHE A 362 -8.95 -11.07 1.00
N ASP A 363 -8.43 -11.57 -0.12
CA ASP A 363 -7.07 -12.11 -0.22
C ASP A 363 -6.74 -13.24 0.76
N GLY A 364 -7.77 -13.98 1.21
CA GLY A 364 -7.65 -15.03 2.22
C GLY A 364 -6.73 -16.20 1.84
N GLU A 365 -6.27 -16.31 0.58
CA GLU A 365 -5.32 -17.33 0.12
C GLU A 365 -3.97 -16.74 -0.33
N THR A 366 -3.62 -15.51 0.01
CA THR A 366 -2.36 -14.86 -0.42
C THR A 366 -1.14 -15.77 -0.24
N HIS A 367 -1.06 -16.47 0.87
CA HIS A 367 0.04 -17.36 1.22
C HIS A 367 0.12 -18.64 0.34
N HIS A 368 -0.86 -18.88 -0.52
CA HIS A 368 -0.88 -19.98 -1.51
C HIS A 368 -0.28 -19.58 -2.87
N TYR A 369 0.07 -18.31 -3.06
CA TYR A 369 0.52 -17.81 -4.36
C TYR A 369 1.99 -17.43 -4.36
N ALA A 370 2.62 -17.63 -5.54
CA ALA A 370 3.85 -16.96 -5.92
C ALA A 370 3.49 -15.68 -6.68
N PRO A 371 3.52 -14.49 -6.04
CA PRO A 371 3.07 -13.26 -6.68
C PRO A 371 4.07 -12.73 -7.70
N VAL A 372 3.57 -12.14 -8.79
CA VAL A 372 4.38 -11.49 -9.83
C VAL A 372 5.19 -10.34 -9.23
N CYS A 373 4.55 -9.46 -8.43
CA CYS A 373 5.19 -8.29 -7.82
C CYS A 373 6.40 -8.70 -6.97
N LEU A 374 6.22 -9.57 -5.99
CA LEU A 374 7.30 -10.01 -5.09
C LEU A 374 8.49 -10.61 -5.85
N ASN A 375 8.21 -11.48 -6.83
CA ASN A 375 9.28 -12.16 -7.55
C ASN A 375 9.99 -11.27 -8.56
N SER A 376 9.33 -10.23 -9.07
CA SER A 376 9.95 -9.15 -9.84
C SER A 376 10.85 -8.29 -8.97
N LEU A 377 10.37 -7.88 -7.78
CA LEU A 377 11.14 -7.12 -6.80
C LEU A 377 12.40 -7.88 -6.36
N LEU A 378 12.27 -9.17 -6.04
CA LEU A 378 13.41 -9.99 -5.63
C LEU A 378 14.41 -10.22 -6.78
N TYR A 379 13.94 -10.28 -8.03
CA TYR A 379 14.85 -10.29 -9.18
C TYR A 379 15.63 -8.98 -9.28
N ARG A 380 14.96 -7.83 -9.16
CA ARG A 380 15.63 -6.52 -9.15
C ARG A 380 16.59 -6.42 -7.97
N TYR A 381 16.20 -6.86 -6.79
CA TYR A 381 17.04 -6.91 -5.59
C TYR A 381 18.34 -7.71 -5.83
N GLU A 382 18.26 -8.88 -6.46
CA GLU A 382 19.41 -9.71 -6.81
C GLU A 382 20.32 -9.03 -7.85
N ARG A 383 19.73 -8.31 -8.81
CA ARG A 383 20.47 -7.52 -9.81
C ARG A 383 21.17 -6.31 -9.18
N ASP A 384 20.53 -5.63 -8.27
CA ASP A 384 21.11 -4.51 -7.54
C ASP A 384 22.28 -4.99 -6.64
N LEU A 385 22.13 -6.11 -5.93
CA LEU A 385 23.22 -6.71 -5.17
C LEU A 385 24.40 -7.14 -6.05
N GLU A 386 24.14 -7.65 -7.25
CA GLU A 386 25.18 -7.91 -8.25
C GLU A 386 25.91 -6.62 -8.63
N HIS A 387 25.19 -5.56 -8.93
CA HIS A 387 25.71 -4.26 -9.27
C HIS A 387 26.57 -3.65 -8.13
N PHE A 388 26.06 -3.65 -6.92
CA PHE A 388 26.78 -3.16 -5.74
C PHE A 388 28.08 -3.95 -5.49
N ALA A 389 28.04 -5.27 -5.66
CA ALA A 389 29.24 -6.10 -5.53
C ALA A 389 30.30 -5.74 -6.57
N LEU A 390 29.92 -5.42 -7.82
CA LEU A 390 30.84 -4.93 -8.85
C LEU A 390 31.45 -3.57 -8.46
N LEU A 391 30.63 -2.62 -8.03
CA LEU A 391 31.09 -1.29 -7.58
C LEU A 391 32.08 -1.39 -6.40
N LEU A 392 31.87 -2.37 -5.52
CA LEU A 392 32.74 -2.62 -4.36
C LEU A 392 33.99 -3.44 -4.72
N GLY A 393 34.17 -3.89 -5.97
CA GLY A 393 35.29 -4.69 -6.39
C GLY A 393 35.24 -6.15 -5.91
N LYS A 394 34.04 -6.72 -5.77
CA LYS A 394 33.76 -8.09 -5.31
C LYS A 394 33.25 -9.00 -6.43
N PRO A 395 33.99 -9.27 -7.51
CA PRO A 395 33.44 -9.96 -8.71
C PRO A 395 32.94 -11.38 -8.42
N GLY A 396 33.54 -12.09 -7.46
CA GLY A 396 33.04 -13.42 -7.06
C GLY A 396 31.67 -13.38 -6.38
N GLU A 397 31.36 -12.32 -5.63
CA GLU A 397 30.03 -12.10 -5.05
C GLU A 397 29.04 -11.67 -6.12
N ALA A 398 29.43 -10.77 -7.02
CA ALA A 398 28.61 -10.36 -8.15
C ALA A 398 28.18 -11.58 -8.99
N GLN A 399 29.10 -12.48 -9.32
CA GLN A 399 28.77 -13.70 -10.05
C GLN A 399 27.77 -14.59 -9.30
N ARG A 400 27.84 -14.65 -7.95
CA ARG A 400 26.85 -15.42 -7.15
C ARG A 400 25.45 -14.80 -7.26
N TRP A 401 25.36 -13.46 -7.16
CA TRP A 401 24.10 -12.74 -7.31
C TRP A 401 23.52 -12.87 -8.72
N GLY A 402 24.35 -12.71 -9.75
CA GLY A 402 23.93 -12.92 -11.14
C GLY A 402 23.36 -14.31 -11.39
N ARG A 403 23.96 -15.38 -10.81
CA ARG A 403 23.38 -16.73 -10.89
C ARG A 403 22.02 -16.85 -10.18
N ARG A 404 21.82 -16.19 -9.05
CA ARG A 404 20.54 -16.16 -8.34
C ARG A 404 19.47 -15.44 -9.15
N ALA A 405 19.76 -14.27 -9.68
CA ALA A 405 18.87 -13.53 -10.57
C ALA A 405 18.49 -14.34 -11.81
N GLN A 406 19.46 -15.04 -12.43
CA GLN A 406 19.19 -15.92 -13.57
C GLN A 406 18.26 -17.08 -13.20
N ALA A 407 18.46 -17.72 -12.04
CA ALA A 407 17.59 -18.80 -11.58
C ALA A 407 16.17 -18.31 -11.30
N ARG A 408 16.03 -17.13 -10.66
CA ARG A 408 14.72 -16.50 -10.43
C ARG A 408 14.06 -16.13 -11.75
N SER A 409 14.78 -15.51 -12.68
CA SER A 409 14.25 -15.19 -14.00
C SER A 409 13.71 -16.44 -14.69
N ALA A 410 14.44 -17.56 -14.69
CA ALA A 410 13.97 -18.81 -15.26
C ALA A 410 12.67 -19.33 -14.60
N ALA A 411 12.55 -19.19 -13.28
CA ALA A 411 11.34 -19.57 -12.54
C ALA A 411 10.17 -18.62 -12.85
N VAL A 412 10.40 -17.31 -12.94
CA VAL A 412 9.41 -16.32 -13.35
C VAL A 412 8.89 -16.64 -14.75
N GLN A 413 9.77 -16.92 -15.70
CA GLN A 413 9.37 -17.29 -17.06
C GLN A 413 8.56 -18.58 -17.10
N ARG A 414 8.91 -19.55 -16.25
CA ARG A 414 8.24 -20.86 -16.23
C ARG A 414 6.85 -20.83 -15.60
N TYR A 415 6.70 -20.12 -14.49
CA TYR A 415 5.49 -20.21 -13.65
C TYR A 415 4.58 -18.99 -13.77
N LEU A 416 5.14 -17.81 -14.03
CA LEU A 416 4.35 -16.57 -14.00
C LEU A 416 4.01 -16.03 -15.39
N TRP A 417 4.79 -16.34 -16.43
CA TRP A 417 4.45 -15.94 -17.79
C TRP A 417 3.30 -16.77 -18.35
N GLN A 418 2.25 -16.12 -18.83
CA GLN A 418 1.05 -16.73 -19.40
C GLN A 418 0.99 -16.46 -20.91
N PRO A 419 1.62 -17.29 -21.76
CA PRO A 419 1.80 -16.99 -23.18
C PRO A 419 0.49 -16.89 -23.96
N LYS A 420 -0.58 -17.57 -23.52
CA LYS A 420 -1.91 -17.45 -24.14
C LYS A 420 -2.57 -16.10 -23.89
N ASN A 421 -2.29 -15.49 -22.74
CA ASN A 421 -2.86 -14.22 -22.32
C ASN A 421 -1.95 -13.05 -22.69
N GLY A 422 -0.65 -13.29 -22.91
CA GLY A 422 0.36 -12.26 -23.19
C GLY A 422 0.69 -11.37 -22.01
N VAL A 423 0.52 -11.88 -20.77
CA VAL A 423 0.77 -11.15 -19.50
C VAL A 423 1.47 -12.05 -18.48
N PHE A 424 2.08 -11.45 -17.48
CA PHE A 424 2.47 -12.16 -16.26
C PHE A 424 1.30 -12.21 -15.28
N GLY A 425 1.12 -13.35 -14.64
CA GLY A 425 0.09 -13.58 -13.61
C GLY A 425 0.64 -14.40 -12.46
N ASP A 426 0.00 -14.29 -11.30
CA ASP A 426 0.38 -15.05 -10.11
C ASP A 426 0.19 -16.56 -10.33
N TYR A 427 0.93 -17.35 -9.57
CA TYR A 427 0.86 -18.80 -9.65
C TYR A 427 0.44 -19.40 -8.31
N ASP A 428 -0.71 -20.09 -8.30
CA ASP A 428 -1.16 -20.90 -7.16
C ASP A 428 -0.31 -22.18 -7.11
N PHE A 429 0.65 -22.20 -6.18
CA PHE A 429 1.57 -23.32 -6.06
C PHE A 429 1.01 -24.47 -5.22
N ILE A 430 -0.15 -24.30 -4.58
CA ILE A 430 -0.89 -25.36 -3.89
C ILE A 430 -1.71 -26.17 -4.90
N ARG A 431 -2.44 -25.47 -5.79
CA ARG A 431 -3.27 -26.10 -6.84
C ARG A 431 -2.51 -26.33 -8.15
N HIS A 432 -1.25 -25.86 -8.24
CA HIS A 432 -0.38 -25.96 -9.41
C HIS A 432 -0.98 -25.36 -10.68
N GLN A 433 -1.57 -24.16 -10.58
CA GLN A 433 -2.21 -23.48 -11.70
C GLN A 433 -1.95 -21.97 -11.70
N PRO A 434 -1.91 -21.33 -12.88
CA PRO A 434 -1.83 -19.89 -12.97
C PRO A 434 -3.13 -19.24 -12.51
N SER A 435 -3.00 -18.07 -11.86
CA SER A 435 -4.15 -17.21 -11.57
C SER A 435 -4.74 -16.67 -12.87
N THR A 436 -6.07 -16.55 -12.91
CA THR A 436 -6.81 -15.90 -14.00
C THR A 436 -7.18 -14.47 -13.68
N TYR A 437 -6.86 -13.98 -12.48
CA TYR A 437 -7.15 -12.62 -12.06
C TYR A 437 -6.18 -11.63 -12.71
N ALA A 438 -6.70 -10.75 -13.57
CA ALA A 438 -5.88 -9.72 -14.19
C ALA A 438 -5.56 -8.61 -13.18
N TYR A 439 -4.29 -8.41 -12.90
CA TYR A 439 -3.82 -7.47 -11.90
C TYR A 439 -2.65 -6.63 -12.39
N ILE A 440 -2.59 -5.38 -11.95
CA ILE A 440 -1.59 -4.38 -12.38
C ILE A 440 -0.15 -4.86 -12.17
N SER A 441 0.09 -5.77 -11.24
CA SER A 441 1.41 -6.36 -11.00
C SER A 441 2.00 -7.07 -12.22
N SER A 442 1.20 -7.34 -13.26
CA SER A 442 1.68 -7.85 -14.56
C SER A 442 2.68 -6.91 -15.26
N LEU A 443 2.75 -5.62 -14.84
CA LEU A 443 3.72 -4.65 -15.34
C LEU A 443 5.02 -4.60 -14.52
N TYR A 444 5.07 -5.18 -13.32
CA TYR A 444 6.28 -5.23 -12.49
C TYR A 444 7.49 -5.89 -13.19
N PRO A 445 7.32 -6.95 -14.01
CA PRO A 445 8.43 -7.54 -14.78
C PRO A 445 9.09 -6.60 -15.79
N LEU A 446 8.38 -5.56 -16.28
CA LEU A 446 8.97 -4.49 -17.13
C LEU A 446 9.95 -3.68 -16.29
N TRP A 447 9.48 -3.12 -15.20
CA TRP A 447 10.27 -2.32 -14.26
C TRP A 447 11.45 -3.07 -13.67
N ALA A 448 11.27 -4.35 -13.35
CA ALA A 448 12.36 -5.17 -12.81
C ALA A 448 13.38 -5.60 -13.87
N GLY A 449 13.08 -5.45 -15.16
CA GLY A 449 13.95 -5.89 -16.25
C GLY A 449 14.00 -7.41 -16.45
N VAL A 450 12.99 -8.15 -15.97
CA VAL A 450 12.90 -9.61 -16.13
C VAL A 450 12.08 -10.01 -17.37
N ALA A 451 11.22 -9.11 -17.86
CA ALA A 451 10.49 -9.31 -19.11
C ALA A 451 11.43 -9.23 -20.32
N THR A 452 11.26 -10.13 -21.28
CA THR A 452 11.93 -10.01 -22.58
C THR A 452 11.28 -8.91 -23.42
N ARG A 453 12.01 -8.37 -24.43
CA ARG A 453 11.45 -7.35 -25.33
C ARG A 453 10.15 -7.79 -26.00
N ALA A 454 10.04 -9.06 -26.39
CA ALA A 454 8.82 -9.62 -27.00
C ALA A 454 7.65 -9.67 -26.00
N GLN A 455 7.93 -9.99 -24.74
CA GLN A 455 6.93 -9.97 -23.67
C GLN A 455 6.52 -8.54 -23.34
N ALA A 456 7.46 -7.61 -23.31
CA ALA A 456 7.18 -6.20 -23.08
C ALA A 456 6.19 -5.64 -24.12
N ALA A 457 6.38 -5.95 -25.40
CA ALA A 457 5.45 -5.56 -26.47
C ALA A 457 4.07 -6.22 -26.33
N GLN A 458 3.99 -7.46 -25.83
CA GLN A 458 2.70 -8.11 -25.56
C GLN A 458 1.98 -7.45 -24.38
N ILE A 459 2.70 -7.12 -23.30
CA ILE A 459 2.14 -6.46 -22.13
C ILE A 459 1.64 -5.06 -22.49
N GLU A 460 2.43 -4.28 -23.25
CA GLU A 460 2.03 -2.96 -23.73
C GLU A 460 0.71 -3.05 -24.53
N SER A 461 0.57 -4.00 -25.43
CA SER A 461 -0.68 -4.21 -26.20
C SER A 461 -1.90 -4.56 -25.33
N LYS A 462 -1.71 -4.85 -24.03
CA LYS A 462 -2.74 -5.21 -23.05
C LYS A 462 -2.98 -4.12 -22.01
N LEU A 463 -2.40 -2.95 -22.15
CA LEU A 463 -2.61 -1.83 -21.21
C LEU A 463 -4.08 -1.50 -21.02
N ASN A 464 -4.92 -1.71 -22.03
CA ASN A 464 -6.37 -1.51 -21.94
C ASN A 464 -7.07 -2.35 -20.85
N LEU A 465 -6.44 -3.41 -20.33
CA LEU A 465 -6.95 -4.16 -19.18
C LEU A 465 -7.03 -3.25 -17.93
N PHE A 466 -6.10 -2.31 -17.78
CA PHE A 466 -5.96 -1.48 -16.59
C PHE A 466 -6.12 0.01 -16.87
N GLU A 467 -5.88 0.46 -18.09
CA GLU A 467 -5.93 1.87 -18.44
C GLU A 467 -7.35 2.43 -18.36
N ARG A 468 -7.48 3.53 -17.60
CA ARG A 468 -8.73 4.26 -17.38
C ARG A 468 -8.48 5.76 -17.69
N PRO A 469 -9.52 6.60 -17.71
CA PRO A 469 -9.35 8.04 -17.91
C PRO A 469 -8.32 8.69 -17.00
N GLY A 470 -8.27 8.32 -15.72
CA GLY A 470 -7.43 8.94 -14.71
C GLY A 470 -6.10 8.21 -14.40
N GLY A 471 -5.71 7.20 -15.17
CA GLY A 471 -4.49 6.42 -14.93
C GLY A 471 -4.73 4.92 -15.03
N LEU A 472 -3.95 4.13 -14.30
CA LEU A 472 -4.09 2.67 -14.27
C LEU A 472 -4.83 2.22 -13.02
N SER A 473 -5.90 1.42 -13.21
CA SER A 473 -6.60 0.72 -12.13
C SER A 473 -5.81 -0.51 -11.66
N MET A 474 -6.08 -0.95 -10.43
CA MET A 474 -5.41 -2.09 -9.84
C MET A 474 -5.75 -3.42 -10.54
N SER A 475 -7.00 -3.57 -10.95
CA SER A 475 -7.52 -4.72 -11.67
C SER A 475 -8.54 -4.27 -12.73
N ASN A 476 -9.12 -5.20 -13.46
CA ASN A 476 -10.26 -4.96 -14.34
C ASN A 476 -11.58 -5.45 -13.73
N PHE A 477 -11.62 -5.60 -12.42
CA PHE A 477 -12.76 -6.11 -11.66
C PHE A 477 -13.03 -5.24 -10.44
N ASN A 478 -14.27 -4.74 -10.32
CA ASN A 478 -14.71 -3.99 -9.15
C ASN A 478 -15.26 -4.95 -8.09
N SER A 479 -14.44 -5.26 -7.09
CA SER A 479 -14.82 -6.06 -5.93
C SER A 479 -15.42 -5.23 -4.80
N GLY A 480 -15.35 -3.91 -4.88
CA GLY A 480 -15.62 -2.99 -3.78
C GLY A 480 -14.44 -2.82 -2.81
N MET A 481 -13.33 -3.52 -3.02
CA MET A 481 -12.11 -3.42 -2.21
C MET A 481 -11.20 -2.31 -2.73
N GLN A 482 -10.43 -1.70 -1.82
CA GLN A 482 -9.61 -0.53 -2.14
C GLN A 482 -8.41 -0.83 -3.08
N TRP A 483 -7.99 -2.09 -3.23
CA TRP A 483 -6.92 -2.49 -4.13
C TRP A 483 -7.42 -3.22 -5.38
N ASP A 484 -8.66 -2.94 -5.78
CA ASP A 484 -9.26 -3.33 -7.05
C ASP A 484 -9.80 -2.11 -7.81
N GLU A 485 -10.40 -2.32 -9.00
CA GLU A 485 -11.09 -1.25 -9.71
C GLU A 485 -12.25 -0.70 -8.82
N PRO A 486 -12.48 0.62 -8.74
CA PRO A 486 -12.03 1.68 -9.67
C PRO A 486 -10.74 2.38 -9.23
N PHE A 487 -10.00 1.85 -8.27
CA PHE A 487 -8.92 2.58 -7.64
C PHE A 487 -7.59 2.43 -8.39
N GLY A 488 -6.85 3.53 -8.46
CA GLY A 488 -5.46 3.62 -8.85
C GLY A 488 -4.62 4.19 -7.70
N TRP A 489 -3.39 3.72 -7.59
CA TRP A 489 -2.45 4.04 -6.53
C TRP A 489 -1.13 4.52 -7.13
N ALA A 490 -0.52 5.52 -6.51
CA ALA A 490 0.72 6.11 -6.99
C ALA A 490 1.85 5.08 -7.20
N PRO A 491 2.12 4.15 -6.26
CA PRO A 491 3.17 3.15 -6.41
C PRO A 491 3.07 2.33 -7.69
N THR A 492 1.89 1.78 -7.96
CA THR A 492 1.68 0.88 -9.10
C THR A 492 1.63 1.62 -10.43
N ASN A 493 1.12 2.86 -10.44
CA ASN A 493 1.18 3.72 -11.62
C ASN A 493 2.64 4.08 -11.95
N TRP A 494 3.47 4.42 -10.94
CA TRP A 494 4.90 4.70 -11.16
C TRP A 494 5.65 3.49 -11.70
N ILE A 495 5.52 2.32 -11.06
CA ILE A 495 6.17 1.08 -11.51
C ILE A 495 5.81 0.76 -12.97
N ALA A 496 4.54 0.96 -13.35
CA ALA A 496 4.11 0.73 -14.72
C ALA A 496 4.71 1.75 -15.70
N VAL A 497 4.69 3.03 -15.35
CA VAL A 497 5.20 4.11 -16.22
C VAL A 497 6.72 4.00 -16.40
N GLU A 498 7.48 3.85 -15.30
CA GLU A 498 8.93 3.67 -15.36
C GLU A 498 9.30 2.40 -16.14
N GLY A 499 8.59 1.28 -15.90
CA GLY A 499 8.83 0.02 -16.61
C GLY A 499 8.54 0.09 -18.11
N LEU A 500 7.52 0.84 -18.52
CA LEU A 500 7.22 1.11 -19.94
C LEU A 500 8.31 1.99 -20.57
N ASP A 501 8.73 3.04 -19.89
CA ASP A 501 9.77 3.95 -20.38
C ASP A 501 11.11 3.22 -20.56
N GLU A 502 11.56 2.47 -19.57
CA GLU A 502 12.77 1.64 -19.62
C GLU A 502 12.69 0.53 -20.70
N SER A 503 11.47 0.06 -21.01
CA SER A 503 11.24 -0.92 -22.08
C SER A 503 11.14 -0.31 -23.49
N GLY A 504 11.25 1.03 -23.63
CA GLY A 504 11.22 1.77 -24.88
C GLY A 504 9.83 2.22 -25.35
N PHE A 505 8.80 2.08 -24.51
CA PHE A 505 7.43 2.54 -24.77
C PHE A 505 7.16 3.94 -24.18
N ARG A 506 8.08 4.87 -24.46
CA ARG A 506 8.07 6.24 -23.92
C ARG A 506 6.75 6.98 -24.15
N ALA A 507 6.16 6.83 -25.33
CA ALA A 507 4.90 7.52 -25.65
C ALA A 507 3.75 7.08 -24.73
N ASP A 508 3.69 5.79 -24.40
CA ASP A 508 2.70 5.24 -23.47
C ASP A 508 3.01 5.65 -22.04
N ALA A 509 4.28 5.60 -21.63
CA ALA A 509 4.73 6.07 -20.33
C ALA A 509 4.32 7.54 -20.10
N GLN A 510 4.62 8.44 -21.06
CA GLN A 510 4.24 9.86 -20.97
C GLN A 510 2.72 10.07 -21.00
N ARG A 511 1.99 9.28 -21.75
CA ARG A 511 0.52 9.35 -21.81
C ARG A 511 -0.10 8.96 -20.47
N LEU A 512 0.37 7.87 -19.87
CA LEU A 512 -0.11 7.40 -18.56
C LEU A 512 0.31 8.35 -17.44
N ALA A 513 1.53 8.87 -17.49
CA ALA A 513 2.00 9.88 -16.54
C ALA A 513 1.11 11.12 -16.55
N ARG A 514 0.74 11.64 -17.75
CA ARG A 514 -0.20 12.79 -17.85
C ARG A 514 -1.57 12.47 -17.25
N LYS A 515 -2.14 11.28 -17.54
CA LYS A 515 -3.43 10.89 -16.96
C LYS A 515 -3.41 10.87 -15.44
N TRP A 516 -2.33 10.36 -14.87
CA TRP A 516 -2.14 10.33 -13.42
C TRP A 516 -2.02 11.74 -12.83
N ASP A 517 -1.13 12.57 -13.39
CA ASP A 517 -0.93 13.95 -12.93
C ASP A 517 -2.19 14.80 -13.07
N ASP A 518 -2.91 14.69 -14.19
CA ASP A 518 -4.19 15.39 -14.41
C ASP A 518 -5.23 14.97 -13.34
N THR A 519 -5.25 13.70 -12.93
CA THR A 519 -6.15 13.21 -11.87
C THR A 519 -5.77 13.75 -10.50
N VAL A 520 -4.47 13.82 -10.20
CA VAL A 520 -3.98 14.42 -8.95
C VAL A 520 -4.27 15.93 -8.93
N ASP A 521 -4.01 16.64 -10.03
CA ASP A 521 -4.28 18.07 -10.16
C ASP A 521 -5.77 18.39 -10.04
N ASN A 522 -6.65 17.58 -10.67
CA ASN A 522 -8.10 17.72 -10.54
C ASN A 522 -8.57 17.51 -9.09
N GLY A 523 -8.04 16.48 -8.42
CA GLY A 523 -8.32 16.22 -7.00
C GLY A 523 -7.85 17.39 -6.12
N PHE A 524 -6.63 17.88 -6.36
CA PHE A 524 -6.07 19.01 -5.63
C PHE A 524 -6.86 20.30 -5.85
N ALA A 525 -7.27 20.60 -7.08
CA ALA A 525 -8.08 21.79 -7.40
C ALA A 525 -9.45 21.76 -6.68
N HIS A 526 -9.99 20.57 -6.41
CA HIS A 526 -11.25 20.41 -5.70
C HIS A 526 -11.07 20.51 -4.17
N ASP A 527 -10.05 19.82 -3.60
CA ASP A 527 -9.92 19.61 -2.15
C ASP A 527 -8.85 20.48 -1.50
N GLY A 528 -7.92 21.07 -2.28
CA GLY A 528 -6.73 21.75 -1.75
C GLY A 528 -5.72 20.81 -1.10
N THR A 529 -5.80 19.50 -1.35
CA THR A 529 -4.90 18.49 -0.78
C THR A 529 -4.65 17.33 -1.74
N ILE A 530 -3.53 16.63 -1.55
CA ILE A 530 -3.20 15.39 -2.27
C ILE A 530 -3.68 14.21 -1.45
N ARG A 531 -4.21 13.18 -2.13
CA ARG A 531 -4.82 12.01 -1.53
C ARG A 531 -3.96 10.77 -1.68
N GLU A 532 -4.27 9.77 -0.86
CA GLU A 532 -3.64 8.46 -0.84
C GLU A 532 -3.90 7.66 -2.12
N LYS A 533 -5.16 7.65 -2.58
CA LYS A 533 -5.67 6.90 -3.73
C LYS A 533 -6.70 7.69 -4.51
N TYR A 534 -6.93 7.29 -5.77
CA TYR A 534 -7.85 7.99 -6.67
C TYR A 534 -8.78 7.00 -7.37
N ASN A 535 -9.99 7.45 -7.67
CA ASN A 535 -10.88 6.76 -8.59
C ASN A 535 -10.43 7.09 -10.02
N VAL A 536 -9.65 6.20 -10.61
CA VAL A 536 -9.08 6.42 -11.96
C VAL A 536 -10.10 6.20 -13.08
N VAL A 537 -11.24 5.57 -12.80
CA VAL A 537 -12.36 5.44 -13.76
C VAL A 537 -13.03 6.79 -13.95
N GLU A 538 -13.23 7.54 -12.87
CA GLU A 538 -13.83 8.88 -12.90
C GLU A 538 -12.79 10.01 -13.03
N GLY A 539 -11.50 9.73 -12.78
CA GLY A 539 -10.43 10.72 -12.82
C GLY A 539 -10.51 11.76 -11.69
N ASN A 540 -10.85 11.33 -10.47
CA ASN A 540 -11.00 12.19 -9.30
C ASN A 540 -10.62 11.50 -7.98
N ALA A 541 -10.68 12.27 -6.87
CA ALA A 541 -10.37 11.79 -5.52
C ALA A 541 -11.59 11.26 -4.75
N ASN A 542 -12.77 11.14 -5.37
CA ASN A 542 -13.96 10.61 -4.75
C ASN A 542 -13.86 9.10 -4.64
N VAL A 543 -13.58 8.60 -3.45
CA VAL A 543 -13.44 7.18 -3.21
C VAL A 543 -14.50 6.69 -2.24
N HIS A 544 -15.11 5.55 -2.55
CA HIS A 544 -15.99 4.83 -1.65
C HIS A 544 -15.53 3.37 -1.58
N VAL A 545 -15.19 2.91 -0.39
CA VAL A 545 -14.63 1.58 -0.15
C VAL A 545 -15.64 0.77 0.67
N SER A 546 -15.88 -0.46 0.25
CA SER A 546 -16.84 -1.34 0.93
C SER A 546 -16.25 -2.07 2.14
N ALA A 547 -14.93 -2.25 2.17
CA ALA A 547 -14.22 -2.87 3.30
C ALA A 547 -12.78 -2.32 3.42
N GLY A 548 -12.28 -2.25 4.64
CA GLY A 548 -11.04 -1.58 5.00
C GLY A 548 -11.33 -0.24 5.68
N TYR A 549 -10.34 0.64 5.77
CA TYR A 549 -10.60 2.00 6.26
C TYR A 549 -11.27 2.84 5.17
N THR A 550 -12.34 3.54 5.53
CA THR A 550 -13.19 4.30 4.61
C THR A 550 -12.62 5.67 4.26
N GLY A 551 -11.60 6.13 4.98
CA GLY A 551 -10.95 7.41 4.74
C GLY A 551 -10.05 7.37 3.51
N ASN A 552 -9.96 8.49 2.78
CA ASN A 552 -8.93 8.74 1.78
C ASN A 552 -7.94 9.73 2.38
N GLU A 553 -6.82 9.22 2.88
CA GLU A 553 -5.86 9.99 3.65
C GLU A 553 -5.27 11.17 2.87
N VAL A 554 -4.90 12.22 3.59
CA VAL A 554 -4.48 13.52 3.03
C VAL A 554 -2.96 13.72 3.13
N GLY A 555 -2.43 14.53 2.21
CA GLY A 555 -1.02 14.92 2.19
C GLY A 555 -0.09 13.74 1.91
N PHE A 556 -0.51 12.79 1.07
CA PHE A 556 0.09 11.46 1.05
C PHE A 556 1.47 11.42 0.36
N GLY A 557 2.49 10.99 1.10
CA GLY A 557 3.90 11.07 0.74
C GLY A 557 4.27 10.36 -0.57
N TRP A 558 3.77 9.14 -0.81
CA TRP A 558 4.07 8.45 -2.08
C TRP A 558 3.40 9.13 -3.29
N THR A 559 2.19 9.68 -3.13
CA THR A 559 1.54 10.42 -4.23
C THR A 559 2.33 11.68 -4.56
N ASN A 560 2.79 12.41 -3.52
CA ASN A 560 3.67 13.57 -3.69
C ASN A 560 4.93 13.19 -4.48
N GLY A 561 5.61 12.12 -4.08
CA GLY A 561 6.83 11.67 -4.72
C GLY A 561 6.63 11.22 -6.17
N VAL A 562 5.61 10.41 -6.39
CA VAL A 562 5.29 9.89 -7.72
C VAL A 562 4.86 11.02 -8.67
N TYR A 563 4.07 12.00 -8.21
CA TYR A 563 3.72 13.17 -9.01
C TYR A 563 4.97 13.90 -9.53
N LEU A 564 5.94 14.17 -8.65
CA LEU A 564 7.21 14.81 -9.07
C LEU A 564 7.96 13.99 -10.11
N LYS A 565 7.98 12.66 -9.96
CA LYS A 565 8.63 11.75 -10.92
C LYS A 565 7.89 11.66 -12.25
N MET A 566 6.55 11.64 -12.23
CA MET A 566 5.73 11.68 -13.44
C MET A 566 5.98 12.98 -14.24
N ARG A 567 6.10 14.11 -13.55
CA ARG A 567 6.48 15.40 -14.18
C ARG A 567 7.82 15.34 -14.92
N GLN A 568 8.81 14.60 -14.37
CA GLN A 568 10.10 14.39 -15.04
C GLN A 568 9.91 13.58 -16.33
N ILE A 569 9.18 12.46 -16.29
CA ILE A 569 8.88 11.65 -17.49
C ILE A 569 8.14 12.46 -18.56
N ILE A 570 7.17 13.30 -18.14
CA ILE A 570 6.40 14.16 -19.08
C ILE A 570 7.30 15.21 -19.76
N ALA A 571 8.25 15.78 -19.02
CA ALA A 571 9.12 16.85 -19.49
C ALA A 571 10.27 16.35 -20.40
N GLU A 572 10.63 15.07 -20.34
CA GLU A 572 11.68 14.50 -21.15
C GLU A 572 11.31 14.54 -22.65
N THR A 573 12.09 15.26 -23.43
CA THR A 573 11.91 15.28 -24.90
C THR A 573 12.32 13.91 -25.47
N THR A 574 11.46 13.33 -26.31
CA THR A 574 11.81 12.11 -27.06
C THR A 574 13.10 12.39 -27.85
N PRO A 575 14.20 11.65 -27.65
CA PRO A 575 15.35 11.80 -28.53
C PRO A 575 14.91 11.55 -29.97
N PRO A 576 15.41 12.29 -30.97
CA PRO A 576 15.05 12.05 -32.36
C PRO A 576 15.35 10.57 -32.65
N SER A 577 14.34 9.85 -33.16
CA SER A 577 14.50 8.48 -33.59
C SER A 577 15.69 8.40 -34.54
N THR A 578 16.77 7.78 -34.09
CA THR A 578 17.91 7.48 -34.96
C THR A 578 17.41 6.55 -36.06
N PRO A 579 17.63 6.88 -37.34
CA PRO A 579 17.10 6.13 -38.47
C PRO A 579 17.62 4.69 -38.55
#